data_50008e06fa1e98a815346911da19e5a3
#
_entry.id   50008e06fa1e98a815346911da19e5a3
#
_cell.length_a   1.000
_cell.length_b   1.000
_cell.length_c   1.000
_cell.angle_alpha   90.00
_cell.angle_beta   90.00
_cell.angle_gamma   90.00
#
_symmetry.space_group_name_H-M   'P 1'
#
loop_
_entity.id
_entity.type
_entity.pdbx_description
1 polymer ?
#
loop_
_entity_poly.entity_id
_entity_poly.type
_entity_poly.pdbx_seq_one_letter_code
_entity_poly.pdbx_strand_id
1 'polypeptide(L)'
;MNKSLKLYVMLGIVAAALAAGTWLLIPSGSGLANAALAEYQIEKLTCGSCVSNIESALSSLDGVGSVDVNLTSNRGRVTYDPAEIDSSAIEAAITKAGYPARVRLQLDSQEYNALQQEQAQLGQKYLARIGDRLLARSDFERIVQQRAGGDVSAEQQSQLWQAVWKDVLQRELLLSAAEKNRIVIQEGEVDAKLDDLRQGHQGLEQLVVQRYGSMDNFRTRLREDMIINRNIEDHVYAGIDDPRQQQSQLQAWYADLQKETEVIIFDPQLKAVGKGGSGCACCNS
;
A
#
# COMPACT_ATOMS: atom_id res chain seq x y z
N MET A 1 54.24 29.95 19.08
CA MET A 1 53.28 29.02 18.51
C MET A 1 52.59 29.71 17.37
N ASN A 2 52.88 29.32 16.12
CA ASN A 2 52.56 30.07 14.89
C ASN A 2 51.03 30.07 14.66
N LYS A 3 50.48 31.24 14.22
CA LYS A 3 49.03 31.41 13.90
C LYS A 3 48.51 30.37 12.92
N SER A 4 49.36 29.91 12.01
CA SER A 4 49.00 28.85 11.04
C SER A 4 48.79 27.47 11.70
N LEU A 5 49.57 27.13 12.73
CA LEU A 5 49.43 25.85 13.44
C LEU A 5 48.12 25.79 14.24
N LYS A 6 47.66 26.91 14.81
CA LYS A 6 46.36 27.02 15.48
C LYS A 6 45.17 26.84 14.53
N LEU A 7 45.32 27.34 13.28
CA LEU A 7 44.29 27.19 12.26
C LEU A 7 44.14 25.75 11.79
N TYR A 8 45.25 25.02 11.61
CA TYR A 8 45.18 23.60 11.24
C TYR A 8 44.65 22.69 12.36
N VAL A 9 44.97 23.01 13.61
CA VAL A 9 44.40 22.28 14.78
C VAL A 9 42.91 22.55 14.92
N MET A 10 42.44 23.77 14.71
CA MET A 10 40.98 24.08 14.70
C MET A 10 40.26 23.44 13.53
N LEU A 11 40.84 23.45 12.34
CA LEU A 11 40.23 22.76 11.17
C LEU A 11 40.22 21.24 11.33
N GLY A 12 41.22 20.64 11.98
CA GLY A 12 41.24 19.20 12.29
C GLY A 12 40.18 18.79 13.29
N ILE A 13 39.91 19.62 14.30
CA ILE A 13 38.86 19.38 15.31
C ILE A 13 37.45 19.49 14.70
N VAL A 14 37.22 20.45 13.80
CA VAL A 14 35.95 20.60 13.11
C VAL A 14 35.70 19.45 12.14
N ALA A 15 36.72 18.97 11.44
CA ALA A 15 36.60 17.81 10.54
C ALA A 15 36.33 16.50 11.34
N ALA A 16 36.96 16.34 12.50
CA ALA A 16 36.69 15.18 13.39
C ALA A 16 35.30 15.24 14.01
N ALA A 17 34.78 16.42 14.33
CA ALA A 17 33.42 16.60 14.87
C ALA A 17 32.35 16.36 13.79
N LEU A 18 32.59 16.70 12.52
CA LEU A 18 31.69 16.40 11.42
C LEU A 18 31.70 14.90 11.04
N ALA A 19 32.83 14.22 11.15
CA ALA A 19 32.90 12.78 10.94
C ALA A 19 32.24 11.97 12.07
N ALA A 20 32.28 12.45 13.33
CA ALA A 20 31.56 11.81 14.44
C ALA A 20 30.06 12.10 14.44
N GLY A 21 29.64 13.26 13.90
CA GLY A 21 28.23 13.64 13.82
C GLY A 21 27.42 12.91 12.75
N THR A 22 28.06 12.45 11.67
CA THR A 22 27.38 11.67 10.63
C THR A 22 27.18 10.20 10.99
N TRP A 23 27.83 9.68 12.01
CA TRP A 23 27.66 8.30 12.46
C TRP A 23 26.46 8.13 13.44
N LEU A 24 25.95 9.24 13.98
CA LEU A 24 24.80 9.25 14.94
C LEU A 24 23.44 9.41 14.26
N LEU A 25 23.37 9.53 12.92
CA LEU A 25 22.11 9.66 12.15
C LEU A 25 21.83 8.47 11.25
N ILE A 26 22.52 7.34 11.41
CA ILE A 26 22.03 6.08 10.86
C ILE A 26 20.85 5.68 11.74
N PRO A 27 19.60 5.70 11.25
CA PRO A 27 18.51 5.15 12.01
C PRO A 27 18.90 3.68 12.27
N SER A 28 19.03 3.32 13.54
CA SER A 28 19.15 1.94 13.99
C SER A 28 17.81 1.25 13.69
N GLY A 29 17.54 1.02 12.41
CA GLY A 29 16.66 -0.04 12.01
C GLY A 29 17.38 -1.32 12.41
N SER A 30 16.80 -2.09 13.29
CA SER A 30 17.19 -3.47 13.64
C SER A 30 17.03 -4.36 12.40
N GLY A 31 17.75 -4.04 11.33
CA GLY A 31 17.83 -4.84 10.13
C GLY A 31 18.90 -5.89 10.36
N LEU A 32 18.56 -7.15 10.26
CA LEU A 32 19.50 -8.24 10.19
C LEU A 32 20.50 -7.99 9.05
N ALA A 33 21.80 -8.15 9.31
CA ALA A 33 22.84 -7.85 8.32
C ALA A 33 22.72 -8.74 7.07
N ASN A 34 22.19 -9.96 7.21
CA ASN A 34 21.96 -10.94 6.14
C ASN A 34 20.49 -11.37 6.08
N ALA A 35 19.57 -10.41 6.12
CA ALA A 35 18.15 -10.70 6.11
C ALA A 35 17.72 -11.45 4.84
N ALA A 36 17.09 -12.59 5.03
CA ALA A 36 16.29 -13.32 4.05
C ALA A 36 14.80 -13.00 4.27
N LEU A 37 13.94 -13.29 3.30
CA LEU A 37 12.49 -13.11 3.38
C LEU A 37 11.77 -14.43 3.09
N ALA A 38 10.78 -14.78 3.91
CA ALA A 38 9.81 -15.81 3.56
C ALA A 38 8.38 -15.26 3.63
N GLU A 39 7.55 -15.64 2.66
CA GLU A 39 6.12 -15.38 2.65
C GLU A 39 5.37 -16.70 2.87
N TYR A 40 4.41 -16.66 3.77
CA TYR A 40 3.60 -17.82 4.15
C TYR A 40 2.15 -17.57 3.77
N GLN A 41 1.49 -18.60 3.23
CA GLN A 41 0.05 -18.69 3.23
C GLN A 41 -0.39 -19.24 4.58
N ILE A 42 -1.27 -18.53 5.27
CA ILE A 42 -1.70 -18.85 6.63
C ILE A 42 -3.20 -19.13 6.63
N GLU A 43 -3.59 -20.23 7.22
CA GLU A 43 -5.01 -20.59 7.36
C GLU A 43 -5.57 -20.14 8.71
N LYS A 44 -6.90 -20.04 8.81
CA LYS A 44 -7.65 -19.67 10.02
C LYS A 44 -7.36 -18.26 10.56
N LEU A 45 -6.89 -17.34 9.72
CA LEU A 45 -6.81 -15.93 10.05
C LEU A 45 -8.20 -15.31 9.93
N THR A 46 -8.86 -15.06 11.06
CA THR A 46 -10.26 -14.54 11.09
C THR A 46 -10.39 -13.19 11.78
N CYS A 47 -9.40 -12.78 12.57
CA CYS A 47 -9.47 -11.54 13.34
C CYS A 47 -8.09 -10.97 13.70
N GLY A 48 -8.05 -9.72 14.16
CA GLY A 48 -6.81 -9.03 14.53
C GLY A 48 -6.04 -9.71 15.67
N SER A 49 -6.72 -10.38 16.60
CA SER A 49 -6.04 -11.14 17.66
C SER A 49 -5.25 -12.35 17.12
N CYS A 50 -5.70 -12.96 16.02
CA CYS A 50 -4.95 -14.01 15.34
C CYS A 50 -3.63 -13.46 14.80
N VAL A 51 -3.64 -12.26 14.23
CA VAL A 51 -2.45 -11.56 13.75
C VAL A 51 -1.48 -11.32 14.92
N SER A 52 -1.95 -10.72 16.01
CA SER A 52 -1.13 -10.44 17.18
C SER A 52 -0.55 -11.70 17.82
N ASN A 53 -1.28 -12.82 17.83
CA ASN A 53 -0.78 -14.09 18.32
C ASN A 53 0.39 -14.62 17.50
N ILE A 54 0.29 -14.56 16.17
CA ILE A 54 1.36 -14.98 15.26
C ILE A 54 2.58 -14.06 15.42
N GLU A 55 2.36 -12.73 15.39
CA GLU A 55 3.43 -11.76 15.57
C GLU A 55 4.18 -11.98 16.90
N SER A 56 3.45 -12.21 17.99
CA SER A 56 4.03 -12.50 19.31
C SER A 56 4.81 -13.81 19.34
N ALA A 57 4.28 -14.86 18.71
CA ALA A 57 4.95 -16.16 18.66
C ALA A 57 6.26 -16.11 17.87
N LEU A 58 6.29 -15.34 16.78
CA LEU A 58 7.47 -15.22 15.92
C LEU A 58 8.50 -14.23 16.46
N SER A 59 8.07 -13.12 17.06
CA SER A 59 8.97 -12.10 17.62
C SER A 59 9.80 -12.63 18.81
N SER A 60 9.42 -13.76 19.39
CA SER A 60 10.17 -14.43 20.46
C SER A 60 11.26 -15.37 19.96
N LEU A 61 11.40 -15.57 18.66
CA LEU A 61 12.39 -16.46 18.04
C LEU A 61 13.66 -15.69 17.70
N ASP A 62 14.80 -16.25 18.11
CA ASP A 62 16.09 -15.73 17.69
C ASP A 62 16.25 -15.83 16.17
N GLY A 63 16.86 -14.82 15.55
CA GLY A 63 17.03 -14.75 14.11
C GLY A 63 15.81 -14.24 13.34
N VAL A 64 14.65 -14.02 13.97
CA VAL A 64 13.51 -13.37 13.36
C VAL A 64 13.63 -11.85 13.46
N GLY A 65 13.52 -11.17 12.31
CA GLY A 65 13.56 -9.71 12.22
C GLY A 65 12.15 -9.09 12.26
N SER A 66 11.61 -8.74 11.12
CA SER A 66 10.26 -8.19 11.02
C SER A 66 9.22 -9.25 10.72
N VAL A 67 8.06 -9.12 11.32
CA VAL A 67 6.88 -9.95 11.04
C VAL A 67 5.76 -9.03 10.59
N ASP A 68 5.13 -9.33 9.46
CA ASP A 68 4.01 -8.59 8.89
C ASP A 68 2.94 -9.58 8.45
N VAL A 69 1.81 -9.61 9.16
CA VAL A 69 0.70 -10.53 8.87
C VAL A 69 -0.50 -9.76 8.35
N ASN A 70 -0.93 -10.08 7.15
CA ASN A 70 -2.06 -9.46 6.49
C ASN A 70 -3.29 -10.35 6.57
N LEU A 71 -4.29 -9.91 7.35
CA LEU A 71 -5.54 -10.62 7.56
C LEU A 71 -6.36 -10.76 6.26
N THR A 72 -6.37 -9.74 5.41
CA THR A 72 -7.18 -9.72 4.19
C THR A 72 -6.69 -10.74 3.17
N SER A 73 -5.38 -10.85 2.99
CA SER A 73 -4.77 -11.79 2.03
C SER A 73 -4.44 -13.15 2.64
N ASN A 74 -4.59 -13.31 3.97
CA ASN A 74 -4.16 -14.51 4.71
C ASN A 74 -2.67 -14.83 4.50
N ARG A 75 -1.83 -13.80 4.45
CA ARG A 75 -0.39 -13.94 4.22
C ARG A 75 0.41 -13.37 5.38
N GLY A 76 1.53 -14.04 5.67
CA GLY A 76 2.55 -13.56 6.60
C GLY A 76 3.87 -13.39 5.88
N ARG A 77 4.52 -12.24 6.02
CA ARG A 77 5.89 -11.98 5.55
C ARG A 77 6.80 -11.87 6.75
N VAL A 78 7.89 -12.64 6.74
CA VAL A 78 8.86 -12.69 7.84
C VAL A 78 10.26 -12.48 7.27
N THR A 79 10.97 -11.48 7.79
CA THR A 79 12.40 -11.35 7.55
C THR A 79 13.16 -12.11 8.64
N TYR A 80 14.21 -12.82 8.27
CA TYR A 80 14.95 -13.66 9.21
C TYR A 80 16.43 -13.76 8.80
N ASP A 81 17.29 -14.10 9.75
CA ASP A 81 18.69 -14.44 9.49
C ASP A 81 18.78 -15.94 9.19
N PRO A 82 19.13 -16.33 7.96
CA PRO A 82 19.22 -17.75 7.59
C PRO A 82 20.36 -18.49 8.27
N ALA A 83 21.26 -17.79 8.96
CA ALA A 83 22.30 -18.41 9.78
C ALA A 83 21.77 -18.85 11.16
N GLU A 84 20.68 -18.25 11.64
CA GLU A 84 20.12 -18.52 12.98
C GLU A 84 18.82 -19.36 12.90
N ILE A 85 17.97 -19.13 11.92
CA ILE A 85 16.68 -19.81 11.75
C ILE A 85 16.37 -20.04 10.29
N ASP A 86 15.72 -21.14 9.93
CA ASP A 86 15.25 -21.41 8.58
C ASP A 86 13.73 -21.16 8.42
N SER A 87 13.29 -21.05 7.18
CA SER A 87 11.89 -20.80 6.84
C SER A 87 10.94 -21.92 7.31
N SER A 88 11.41 -23.15 7.40
CA SER A 88 10.63 -24.32 7.84
C SER A 88 10.38 -24.25 9.35
N ALA A 89 11.37 -23.79 10.13
CA ALA A 89 11.20 -23.59 11.57
C ALA A 89 10.19 -22.47 11.86
N ILE A 90 10.19 -21.39 11.05
CA ILE A 90 9.20 -20.32 11.15
C ILE A 90 7.80 -20.85 10.80
N GLU A 91 7.65 -21.65 9.72
CA GLU A 91 6.40 -22.31 9.35
C GLU A 91 5.86 -23.18 10.48
N ALA A 92 6.74 -23.99 11.10
CA ALA A 92 6.39 -24.84 12.23
C ALA A 92 5.94 -24.01 13.45
N ALA A 93 6.57 -22.86 13.72
CA ALA A 93 6.20 -21.97 14.81
C ALA A 93 4.80 -21.36 14.60
N ILE A 94 4.48 -20.88 13.37
CA ILE A 94 3.16 -20.37 13.03
C ILE A 94 2.11 -21.49 13.21
N THR A 95 2.41 -22.69 12.74
CA THR A 95 1.51 -23.85 12.85
C THR A 95 1.30 -24.25 14.32
N LYS A 96 2.36 -24.23 15.13
CA LYS A 96 2.30 -24.51 16.57
C LYS A 96 1.47 -23.47 17.33
N ALA A 97 1.47 -22.21 16.88
CA ALA A 97 0.60 -21.17 17.42
C ALA A 97 -0.90 -21.36 17.08
N GLY A 98 -1.25 -22.41 16.32
CA GLY A 98 -2.63 -22.77 15.96
C GLY A 98 -3.07 -22.36 14.54
N TYR A 99 -2.15 -21.83 13.75
CA TYR A 99 -2.42 -21.33 12.40
C TYR A 99 -1.65 -22.14 11.35
N PRO A 100 -2.28 -23.13 10.69
CA PRO A 100 -1.60 -23.89 9.64
C PRO A 100 -1.01 -22.95 8.60
N ALA A 101 0.28 -23.11 8.31
CA ALA A 101 1.00 -22.26 7.41
C ALA A 101 1.79 -23.08 6.40
N ARG A 102 2.04 -22.51 5.21
CA ARG A 102 2.89 -23.08 4.16
C ARG A 102 3.73 -21.99 3.55
N VAL A 103 5.02 -22.25 3.33
CA VAL A 103 5.90 -21.35 2.58
C VAL A 103 5.35 -21.20 1.16
N ARG A 104 5.18 -19.97 0.71
CA ARG A 104 4.74 -19.58 -0.63
C ARG A 104 5.88 -19.03 -1.47
N LEU A 105 6.71 -18.21 -0.86
CA LEU A 105 7.87 -17.57 -1.47
C LEU A 105 9.01 -17.54 -0.46
N GLN A 106 10.21 -17.78 -0.92
CA GLN A 106 11.43 -17.60 -0.14
C GLN A 106 12.43 -16.85 -1.01
N LEU A 107 13.01 -15.81 -0.47
CA LEU A 107 14.10 -15.05 -1.06
C LEU A 107 15.31 -15.15 -0.14
N ASP A 108 16.45 -15.47 -0.72
CA ASP A 108 17.70 -15.41 0.02
C ASP A 108 18.10 -13.94 0.31
N SER A 109 19.19 -13.74 1.03
CA SER A 109 19.63 -12.40 1.44
C SER A 109 20.00 -11.51 0.25
N GLN A 110 20.52 -12.08 -0.84
CA GLN A 110 20.88 -11.34 -2.04
C GLN A 110 19.63 -10.92 -2.82
N GLU A 111 18.71 -11.83 -3.02
CA GLU A 111 17.42 -11.59 -3.69
C GLU A 111 16.58 -10.58 -2.92
N TYR A 112 16.55 -10.70 -1.57
CA TYR A 112 15.81 -9.77 -0.72
C TYR A 112 16.41 -8.36 -0.76
N ASN A 113 17.74 -8.23 -0.73
CA ASN A 113 18.42 -6.94 -0.88
C ASN A 113 18.15 -6.31 -2.25
N ALA A 114 18.17 -7.09 -3.33
CA ALA A 114 17.83 -6.61 -4.67
C ALA A 114 16.39 -6.10 -4.72
N LEU A 115 15.44 -6.84 -4.15
CA LEU A 115 14.03 -6.44 -4.04
C LEU A 115 13.88 -5.12 -3.25
N GLN A 116 14.61 -4.96 -2.13
CA GLN A 116 14.57 -3.72 -1.35
C GLN A 116 15.11 -2.52 -2.13
N GLN A 117 16.19 -2.70 -2.87
CA GLN A 117 16.76 -1.65 -3.72
C GLN A 117 15.79 -1.23 -4.83
N GLU A 118 15.15 -2.19 -5.50
CA GLU A 118 14.13 -1.92 -6.49
C GLU A 118 12.94 -1.16 -5.89
N GLN A 119 12.44 -1.61 -4.74
CA GLN A 119 11.35 -0.93 -4.03
C GLN A 119 11.74 0.49 -3.60
N ALA A 120 12.98 0.72 -3.17
CA ALA A 120 13.45 2.05 -2.81
C ALA A 120 13.52 2.98 -4.02
N GLN A 121 13.96 2.48 -5.18
CA GLN A 121 13.97 3.25 -6.44
C GLN A 121 12.53 3.58 -6.89
N LEU A 122 11.63 2.60 -6.87
CA LEU A 122 10.22 2.82 -7.19
C LEU A 122 9.57 3.80 -6.23
N GLY A 123 9.90 3.73 -4.94
CA GLY A 123 9.37 4.60 -3.88
C GLY A 123 9.70 6.08 -4.03
N GLN A 124 10.72 6.44 -4.80
CA GLN A 124 11.02 7.83 -5.12
C GLN A 124 9.93 8.46 -6.00
N LYS A 125 9.33 7.69 -6.89
CA LYS A 125 8.36 8.15 -7.89
C LYS A 125 6.92 7.69 -7.60
N TYR A 126 6.77 6.50 -7.02
CA TYR A 126 5.49 5.87 -6.79
C TYR A 126 5.22 5.66 -5.30
N LEU A 127 3.96 5.74 -4.90
CA LEU A 127 3.52 5.46 -3.52
C LEU A 127 3.28 3.98 -3.28
N ALA A 128 2.72 3.30 -4.27
CA ALA A 128 2.35 1.90 -4.18
C ALA A 128 2.28 1.23 -5.55
N ARG A 129 2.32 -0.10 -5.54
CA ARG A 129 1.90 -0.96 -6.65
C ARG A 129 0.67 -1.77 -6.21
N ILE A 130 -0.37 -1.77 -7.03
CA ILE A 130 -1.63 -2.46 -6.79
C ILE A 130 -1.89 -3.37 -8.00
N GLY A 131 -1.66 -4.67 -7.84
CA GLY A 131 -1.52 -5.58 -8.97
C GLY A 131 -0.38 -5.13 -9.88
N ASP A 132 -0.67 -4.89 -11.16
CA ASP A 132 0.29 -4.39 -12.15
C ASP A 132 0.32 -2.85 -12.25
N ARG A 133 -0.57 -2.16 -11.54
CA ARG A 133 -0.71 -0.70 -11.58
C ARG A 133 0.22 -0.01 -10.60
N LEU A 134 0.92 1.03 -11.04
CA LEU A 134 1.76 1.90 -10.21
C LEU A 134 1.03 3.21 -9.92
N LEU A 135 0.82 3.50 -8.64
CA LEU A 135 0.24 4.76 -8.19
C LEU A 135 1.33 5.82 -8.06
N ALA A 136 1.31 6.82 -8.93
CA ALA A 136 2.27 7.92 -8.88
C ALA A 136 2.07 8.78 -7.62
N ARG A 137 3.18 9.17 -6.99
CA ARG A 137 3.17 10.06 -5.81
C ARG A 137 2.50 11.39 -6.12
N SER A 138 2.83 12.00 -7.27
CA SER A 138 2.27 13.28 -7.70
C SER A 138 0.75 13.25 -7.85
N ASP A 139 0.19 12.14 -8.33
CA ASP A 139 -1.26 12.03 -8.51
C ASP A 139 -1.99 11.91 -7.18
N PHE A 140 -1.44 11.13 -6.26
CA PHE A 140 -1.99 11.01 -4.91
C PHE A 140 -1.92 12.34 -4.15
N GLU A 141 -0.77 13.01 -4.15
CA GLU A 141 -0.58 14.30 -3.50
C GLU A 141 -1.52 15.36 -4.07
N ARG A 142 -1.74 15.37 -5.38
CA ARG A 142 -2.72 16.25 -6.04
C ARG A 142 -4.14 16.00 -5.52
N ILE A 143 -4.55 14.74 -5.36
CA ILE A 143 -5.87 14.40 -4.81
C ILE A 143 -5.98 14.87 -3.35
N VAL A 144 -4.93 14.68 -2.55
CA VAL A 144 -4.89 15.17 -1.15
C VAL A 144 -5.04 16.68 -1.09
N GLN A 145 -4.27 17.42 -1.89
CA GLN A 145 -4.33 18.89 -1.97
C GLN A 145 -5.71 19.40 -2.39
N GLN A 146 -6.32 18.77 -3.40
CA GLN A 146 -7.67 19.11 -3.85
C GLN A 146 -8.72 18.92 -2.75
N ARG A 147 -8.57 17.87 -1.93
CA ARG A 147 -9.50 17.62 -0.81
C ARG A 147 -9.23 18.50 0.41
N ALA A 148 -8.01 18.93 0.61
CA ALA A 148 -7.64 19.80 1.72
C ALA A 148 -8.32 21.17 1.61
N GLY A 149 -8.45 21.71 0.39
CA GLY A 149 -9.10 23.01 0.14
C GLY A 149 -8.40 24.22 0.76
N GLY A 150 -7.27 24.03 1.46
CA GLY A 150 -6.49 25.05 2.16
C GLY A 150 -5.48 24.44 3.12
N ASP A 151 -4.92 25.28 4.02
CA ASP A 151 -3.97 24.83 5.03
C ASP A 151 -4.65 23.94 6.08
N VAL A 152 -4.07 22.78 6.32
CA VAL A 152 -4.53 21.78 7.31
C VAL A 152 -3.44 21.54 8.35
N SER A 153 -3.82 21.25 9.59
CA SER A 153 -2.87 20.85 10.63
C SER A 153 -2.25 19.48 10.30
N ALA A 154 -1.10 19.15 10.90
CA ALA A 154 -0.42 17.87 10.69
C ALA A 154 -1.32 16.66 11.01
N GLU A 155 -2.15 16.77 12.04
CA GLU A 155 -3.10 15.72 12.42
C GLU A 155 -4.22 15.56 11.37
N GLN A 156 -4.80 16.66 10.92
CA GLN A 156 -5.81 16.69 9.85
C GLN A 156 -5.22 16.15 8.54
N GLN A 157 -3.96 16.47 8.25
CA GLN A 157 -3.25 15.95 7.08
C GLN A 157 -3.12 14.42 7.14
N SER A 158 -2.75 13.86 8.30
CA SER A 158 -2.66 12.41 8.47
C SER A 158 -4.02 11.71 8.25
N GLN A 159 -5.10 12.25 8.83
CA GLN A 159 -6.45 11.72 8.63
C GLN A 159 -6.90 11.82 7.17
N LEU A 160 -6.59 12.95 6.52
CA LEU A 160 -6.90 13.17 5.11
C LEU A 160 -6.14 12.17 4.21
N TRP A 161 -4.86 11.94 4.49
CA TRP A 161 -4.06 10.94 3.78
C TRP A 161 -4.67 9.55 3.90
N GLN A 162 -5.11 9.15 5.09
CA GLN A 162 -5.77 7.85 5.32
C GLN A 162 -7.07 7.73 4.52
N ALA A 163 -7.91 8.77 4.56
CA ALA A 163 -9.17 8.78 3.84
C ALA A 163 -8.96 8.72 2.31
N VAL A 164 -8.02 9.53 1.79
CA VAL A 164 -7.67 9.51 0.37
C VAL A 164 -7.08 8.16 -0.03
N TRP A 165 -6.18 7.59 0.80
CA TRP A 165 -5.59 6.28 0.53
C TRP A 165 -6.65 5.19 0.39
N LYS A 166 -7.61 5.15 1.29
CA LYS A 166 -8.69 4.16 1.25
C LYS A 166 -9.47 4.24 -0.08
N ASP A 167 -9.84 5.45 -0.48
CA ASP A 167 -10.62 5.66 -1.71
C ASP A 167 -9.80 5.36 -2.96
N VAL A 168 -8.53 5.76 -2.99
CA VAL A 168 -7.63 5.49 -4.11
C VAL A 168 -7.32 4.01 -4.22
N LEU A 169 -7.02 3.34 -3.10
CA LEU A 169 -6.77 1.89 -3.09
C LEU A 169 -7.98 1.12 -3.63
N GLN A 170 -9.19 1.45 -3.15
CA GLN A 170 -10.40 0.81 -3.64
C GLN A 170 -10.55 0.97 -5.16
N ARG A 171 -10.32 2.19 -5.66
CA ARG A 171 -10.41 2.48 -7.09
C ARG A 171 -9.38 1.72 -7.91
N GLU A 172 -8.12 1.73 -7.49
CA GLU A 172 -7.04 1.06 -8.20
C GLU A 172 -7.23 -0.47 -8.23
N LEU A 173 -7.79 -1.06 -7.17
CA LEU A 173 -8.19 -2.47 -7.15
C LEU A 173 -9.24 -2.76 -8.22
N LEU A 174 -10.27 -1.92 -8.33
CA LEU A 174 -11.34 -2.09 -9.32
C LEU A 174 -10.82 -1.91 -10.75
N LEU A 175 -9.93 -0.94 -10.98
CA LEU A 175 -9.27 -0.74 -12.27
C LEU A 175 -8.35 -1.91 -12.63
N SER A 176 -7.60 -2.44 -11.67
CA SER A 176 -6.76 -3.61 -11.88
C SER A 176 -7.58 -4.84 -12.31
N ALA A 177 -8.76 -5.04 -11.72
CA ALA A 177 -9.68 -6.09 -12.14
C ALA A 177 -10.21 -5.88 -13.56
N ALA A 178 -10.57 -4.65 -13.91
CA ALA A 178 -11.04 -4.32 -15.25
C ALA A 178 -9.96 -4.49 -16.33
N GLU A 179 -8.70 -4.19 -16.00
CA GLU A 179 -7.55 -4.43 -16.90
C GLU A 179 -7.33 -5.93 -17.15
N LYS A 180 -7.42 -6.77 -16.11
CA LYS A 180 -7.36 -8.25 -16.26
C LYS A 180 -8.45 -8.77 -17.18
N ASN A 181 -9.64 -8.18 -17.13
CA ASN A 181 -10.78 -8.50 -17.98
C ASN A 181 -10.74 -7.79 -19.34
N ARG A 182 -9.69 -6.99 -19.62
CA ARG A 182 -9.49 -6.25 -20.88
C ARG A 182 -10.65 -5.33 -21.24
N ILE A 183 -11.24 -4.69 -20.24
CA ILE A 183 -12.32 -3.72 -20.46
C ILE A 183 -11.76 -2.46 -21.11
N VAL A 184 -12.36 -2.06 -22.22
CA VAL A 184 -11.97 -0.86 -22.98
C VAL A 184 -13.17 0.04 -23.17
N ILE A 185 -13.01 1.32 -22.91
CA ILE A 185 -13.98 2.39 -23.21
C ILE A 185 -13.39 3.26 -24.31
N GLN A 186 -14.10 3.39 -25.43
CA GLN A 186 -13.67 4.19 -26.57
C GLN A 186 -13.85 5.69 -26.29
N GLU A 187 -13.05 6.55 -26.94
CA GLU A 187 -13.15 8.01 -26.79
C GLU A 187 -14.57 8.52 -27.05
N GLY A 188 -15.22 8.06 -28.12
CA GLY A 188 -16.57 8.46 -28.45
C GLY A 188 -17.63 8.14 -27.40
N GLU A 189 -17.42 7.08 -26.61
CA GLU A 189 -18.33 6.74 -25.50
C GLU A 189 -18.17 7.75 -24.35
N VAL A 190 -16.93 8.17 -24.08
CA VAL A 190 -16.64 9.21 -23.08
C VAL A 190 -17.22 10.55 -23.51
N ASP A 191 -17.09 10.90 -24.81
CA ASP A 191 -17.66 12.12 -25.36
C ASP A 191 -19.19 12.13 -25.26
N ALA A 192 -19.84 11.04 -25.66
CA ALA A 192 -21.29 10.91 -25.56
C ALA A 192 -21.76 11.02 -24.10
N LYS A 193 -21.05 10.40 -23.15
CA LYS A 193 -21.37 10.50 -21.73
C LYS A 193 -21.16 11.91 -21.18
N LEU A 194 -20.12 12.59 -21.63
CA LEU A 194 -19.85 13.99 -21.25
C LEU A 194 -20.94 14.94 -21.78
N ASP A 195 -21.39 14.74 -23.01
CA ASP A 195 -22.46 15.54 -23.60
C ASP A 195 -23.82 15.32 -22.91
N ASP A 196 -24.10 14.07 -22.50
CA ASP A 196 -25.27 13.74 -21.67
C ASP A 196 -25.23 14.47 -20.32
N LEU A 197 -24.07 14.47 -19.65
CA LEU A 197 -23.86 15.20 -18.39
C LEU A 197 -24.03 16.72 -18.56
N ARG A 198 -23.56 17.30 -19.68
CA ARG A 198 -23.74 18.72 -19.99
C ARG A 198 -25.20 19.11 -20.19
N GLN A 199 -25.97 18.24 -20.83
CA GLN A 199 -27.42 18.47 -21.01
C GLN A 199 -28.17 18.41 -19.66
N GLY A 200 -27.74 17.52 -18.74
CA GLY A 200 -28.36 17.36 -17.44
C GLY A 200 -27.94 18.39 -16.39
N HIS A 201 -26.81 19.07 -16.56
CA HIS A 201 -26.24 19.94 -15.53
C HIS A 201 -25.75 21.28 -16.10
N GLN A 202 -26.55 22.34 -15.90
CA GLN A 202 -26.10 23.70 -16.22
C GLN A 202 -24.92 24.09 -15.32
N GLY A 203 -23.82 24.59 -15.93
CA GLY A 203 -22.62 24.98 -15.19
C GLY A 203 -21.68 23.81 -14.83
N LEU A 204 -21.80 22.65 -15.50
CA LEU A 204 -20.94 21.50 -15.30
C LEU A 204 -19.45 21.85 -15.33
N GLU A 205 -19.00 22.66 -16.27
CA GLU A 205 -17.60 23.07 -16.42
C GLU A 205 -17.05 23.76 -15.17
N GLN A 206 -17.83 24.64 -14.54
CA GLN A 206 -17.40 25.35 -13.34
C GLN A 206 -17.27 24.39 -12.15
N LEU A 207 -18.24 23.49 -11.98
CA LEU A 207 -18.22 22.46 -10.94
C LEU A 207 -17.05 21.49 -11.15
N VAL A 208 -16.79 21.11 -12.40
CA VAL A 208 -15.69 20.22 -12.76
C VAL A 208 -14.34 20.86 -12.46
N VAL A 209 -14.12 22.11 -12.86
CA VAL A 209 -12.85 22.81 -12.58
C VAL A 209 -12.64 22.96 -11.09
N GLN A 210 -13.67 23.28 -10.32
CA GLN A 210 -13.58 23.39 -8.87
C GLN A 210 -13.21 22.04 -8.20
N ARG A 211 -13.78 20.92 -8.67
CA ARG A 211 -13.64 19.61 -8.03
C ARG A 211 -12.48 18.79 -8.57
N TYR A 212 -12.16 18.88 -9.84
CA TYR A 212 -11.16 18.06 -10.54
C TYR A 212 -9.98 18.87 -11.07
N GLY A 213 -10.01 20.19 -10.96
CA GLY A 213 -8.97 21.10 -11.42
C GLY A 213 -9.00 21.38 -12.92
N SER A 214 -9.45 20.45 -13.75
CA SER A 214 -9.60 20.61 -15.21
C SER A 214 -10.61 19.64 -15.79
N MET A 215 -11.10 19.97 -17.01
CA MET A 215 -11.94 19.08 -17.80
C MET A 215 -11.20 17.80 -18.22
N ASP A 216 -9.91 17.86 -18.48
CA ASP A 216 -9.11 16.68 -18.85
C ASP A 216 -9.00 15.69 -17.70
N ASN A 217 -8.78 16.18 -16.48
CA ASN A 217 -8.79 15.33 -15.28
C ASN A 217 -10.16 14.69 -15.06
N PHE A 218 -11.23 15.45 -15.27
CA PHE A 218 -12.59 14.92 -15.18
C PHE A 218 -12.86 13.87 -16.25
N ARG A 219 -12.44 14.12 -17.49
CA ARG A 219 -12.58 13.17 -18.60
C ARG A 219 -11.86 11.85 -18.32
N THR A 220 -10.64 11.92 -17.79
CA THR A 220 -9.88 10.74 -17.35
C THR A 220 -10.64 9.99 -16.28
N ARG A 221 -11.14 10.70 -15.27
CA ARG A 221 -11.91 10.11 -14.17
C ARG A 221 -13.21 9.47 -14.66
N LEU A 222 -13.92 10.13 -15.56
CA LEU A 222 -15.16 9.64 -16.17
C LEU A 222 -14.92 8.34 -16.94
N ARG A 223 -13.85 8.28 -17.74
CA ARG A 223 -13.45 7.05 -18.45
C ARG A 223 -13.19 5.91 -17.49
N GLU A 224 -12.43 6.15 -16.44
CA GLU A 224 -12.13 5.14 -15.42
C GLU A 224 -13.41 4.64 -14.72
N ASP A 225 -14.35 5.54 -14.38
CA ASP A 225 -15.63 5.17 -13.80
C ASP A 225 -16.46 4.31 -14.76
N MET A 226 -16.45 4.64 -16.06
CA MET A 226 -17.11 3.83 -17.10
C MET A 226 -16.44 2.45 -17.24
N ILE A 227 -15.12 2.35 -17.18
CA ILE A 227 -14.37 1.08 -17.20
C ILE A 227 -14.78 0.21 -16.02
N ILE A 228 -14.77 0.76 -14.80
CA ILE A 228 -15.16 0.05 -13.58
C ILE A 228 -16.61 -0.44 -13.68
N ASN A 229 -17.54 0.42 -14.06
CA ASN A 229 -18.95 0.08 -14.16
C ASN A 229 -19.18 -1.02 -15.20
N ARG A 230 -18.58 -0.93 -16.38
CA ARG A 230 -18.67 -1.96 -17.40
C ARG A 230 -18.12 -3.31 -16.89
N ASN A 231 -16.98 -3.28 -16.22
CA ASN A 231 -16.43 -4.51 -15.65
C ASN A 231 -17.37 -5.15 -14.63
N ILE A 232 -18.01 -4.35 -13.78
CA ILE A 232 -18.97 -4.84 -12.80
C ILE A 232 -20.23 -5.40 -13.49
N GLU A 233 -20.75 -4.69 -14.47
CA GLU A 233 -21.94 -5.14 -15.23
C GLU A 233 -21.68 -6.44 -15.98
N ASP A 234 -20.57 -6.54 -16.69
CA ASP A 234 -20.27 -7.66 -17.59
C ASP A 234 -19.77 -8.91 -16.83
N HIS A 235 -19.10 -8.76 -15.68
CA HIS A 235 -18.42 -9.86 -15.00
C HIS A 235 -18.92 -10.14 -13.57
N VAL A 236 -19.52 -9.17 -12.91
CA VAL A 236 -20.01 -9.36 -11.53
C VAL A 236 -21.52 -9.55 -11.50
N TYR A 237 -22.25 -8.76 -12.30
CA TYR A 237 -23.72 -8.80 -12.36
C TYR A 237 -24.27 -9.69 -13.47
N ALA A 238 -23.41 -10.30 -14.29
CA ALA A 238 -23.83 -11.13 -15.41
C ALA A 238 -24.83 -12.21 -14.97
N GLY A 239 -26.04 -12.18 -15.56
CA GLY A 239 -27.11 -13.14 -15.25
C GLY A 239 -27.82 -12.95 -13.90
N ILE A 240 -27.60 -11.81 -13.23
CA ILE A 240 -28.24 -11.48 -11.95
C ILE A 240 -29.13 -10.25 -12.13
N ASP A 241 -30.45 -10.43 -12.08
CA ASP A 241 -31.41 -9.33 -12.23
C ASP A 241 -31.88 -8.74 -10.88
N ASP A 242 -31.78 -9.50 -9.79
CA ASP A 242 -32.21 -9.04 -8.47
C ASP A 242 -31.16 -8.10 -7.85
N PRO A 243 -31.50 -6.82 -7.55
CA PRO A 243 -30.60 -5.85 -6.96
C PRO A 243 -29.97 -6.29 -5.63
N ARG A 244 -30.66 -7.08 -4.80
CA ARG A 244 -30.11 -7.58 -3.53
C ARG A 244 -29.05 -8.63 -3.77
N GLN A 245 -29.26 -9.51 -4.75
CA GLN A 245 -28.26 -10.48 -5.17
C GLN A 245 -27.05 -9.80 -5.79
N GLN A 246 -27.25 -8.78 -6.64
CA GLN A 246 -26.16 -7.95 -7.20
C GLN A 246 -25.30 -7.34 -6.10
N GLN A 247 -25.94 -6.75 -5.07
CA GLN A 247 -25.19 -6.14 -3.95
C GLN A 247 -24.39 -7.19 -3.18
N SER A 248 -24.97 -8.34 -2.89
CA SER A 248 -24.28 -9.45 -2.19
C SER A 248 -23.10 -9.98 -3.02
N GLN A 249 -23.33 -10.17 -4.33
CA GLN A 249 -22.31 -10.63 -5.26
C GLN A 249 -21.13 -9.64 -5.37
N LEU A 250 -21.43 -8.35 -5.47
CA LEU A 250 -20.40 -7.29 -5.51
C LEU A 250 -19.55 -7.30 -4.24
N GLN A 251 -20.17 -7.44 -3.06
CA GLN A 251 -19.44 -7.51 -1.80
C GLN A 251 -18.52 -8.73 -1.72
N ALA A 252 -19.02 -9.90 -2.10
CA ALA A 252 -18.23 -11.13 -2.12
C ALA A 252 -17.06 -11.03 -3.10
N TRP A 253 -17.36 -10.61 -4.33
CA TRP A 253 -16.33 -10.42 -5.36
C TRP A 253 -15.26 -9.41 -4.95
N TYR A 254 -15.65 -8.27 -4.36
CA TYR A 254 -14.70 -7.27 -3.90
C TYR A 254 -13.81 -7.78 -2.75
N ALA A 255 -14.38 -8.56 -1.82
CA ALA A 255 -13.61 -9.19 -0.75
C ALA A 255 -12.56 -10.18 -1.30
N ASP A 256 -12.91 -10.95 -2.35
CA ASP A 256 -11.98 -11.86 -3.00
C ASP A 256 -10.93 -11.07 -3.82
N LEU A 257 -11.32 -10.02 -4.52
CA LEU A 257 -10.40 -9.13 -5.22
C LEU A 257 -9.32 -8.54 -4.28
N GLN A 258 -9.71 -8.14 -3.07
CA GLN A 258 -8.77 -7.64 -2.06
C GLN A 258 -7.77 -8.72 -1.59
N LYS A 259 -8.18 -9.99 -1.53
CA LYS A 259 -7.31 -11.11 -1.14
C LYS A 259 -6.33 -11.50 -2.25
N GLU A 260 -6.81 -11.47 -3.49
CA GLU A 260 -6.05 -11.93 -4.65
C GLU A 260 -5.08 -10.89 -5.20
N THR A 261 -5.41 -9.60 -5.06
CA THR A 261 -4.57 -8.53 -5.60
C THR A 261 -3.45 -8.19 -4.65
N GLU A 262 -2.22 -8.30 -5.12
CA GLU A 262 -1.05 -7.89 -4.36
C GLU A 262 -0.99 -6.37 -4.27
N VAL A 263 -0.81 -5.86 -3.04
CA VAL A 263 -0.60 -4.43 -2.77
C VAL A 263 0.75 -4.25 -2.09
N ILE A 264 1.65 -3.54 -2.77
CA ILE A 264 2.98 -3.20 -2.24
C ILE A 264 3.03 -1.69 -2.03
N ILE A 265 3.14 -1.25 -0.79
CA ILE A 265 3.25 0.16 -0.43
C ILE A 265 4.75 0.49 -0.33
N PHE A 266 5.22 1.46 -1.12
CA PHE A 266 6.60 1.96 -1.07
C PHE A 266 6.76 3.06 -0.02
N ASP A 267 5.73 3.88 0.18
CA ASP A 267 5.75 5.03 1.08
C ASP A 267 5.71 4.62 2.57
N PRO A 268 6.68 5.07 3.40
CA PRO A 268 6.73 4.71 4.82
C PRO A 268 5.55 5.23 5.63
N GLN A 269 4.99 6.41 5.28
CA GLN A 269 3.85 7.00 6.00
C GLN A 269 2.59 6.16 5.77
N LEU A 270 2.36 5.73 4.53
CA LEU A 270 1.23 4.85 4.22
C LEU A 270 1.40 3.44 4.80
N LYS A 271 2.63 2.91 4.91
CA LYS A 271 2.89 1.64 5.60
C LYS A 271 2.48 1.70 7.08
N ALA A 272 2.75 2.80 7.75
CA ALA A 272 2.36 3.00 9.15
C ALA A 272 0.83 3.06 9.31
N VAL A 273 0.13 3.66 8.36
CA VAL A 273 -1.34 3.73 8.31
C VAL A 273 -1.97 2.35 8.14
N GLY A 274 -1.42 1.52 7.25
CA GLY A 274 -1.93 0.17 6.98
C GLY A 274 -1.86 -0.77 8.21
N LYS A 275 -0.89 -0.55 9.11
CA LYS A 275 -0.77 -1.28 10.38
C LYS A 275 -1.81 -0.87 11.43
N GLY A 276 -2.32 0.36 11.37
CA GLY A 276 -3.34 0.86 12.31
C GLY A 276 -4.78 0.50 11.95
N GLY A 277 -5.04 0.01 10.74
CA GLY A 277 -6.39 -0.25 10.21
C GLY A 277 -7.00 -1.62 10.54
N SER A 278 -6.31 -2.49 11.26
CA SER A 278 -6.83 -3.80 11.69
C SER A 278 -7.70 -3.76 12.97
N GLY A 279 -8.06 -2.56 13.45
CA GLY A 279 -9.04 -2.39 14.52
C GLY A 279 -10.46 -2.55 13.98
N CYS A 280 -11.04 -3.74 14.14
CA CYS A 280 -12.47 -3.97 13.93
C CYS A 280 -13.30 -2.99 14.76
N ALA A 281 -13.99 -2.06 14.13
CA ALA A 281 -15.04 -1.24 14.74
C ALA A 281 -16.28 -2.04 15.16
N CYS A 282 -16.21 -3.37 15.22
CA CYS A 282 -17.34 -4.27 15.49
C CYS A 282 -17.37 -4.89 16.90
N CYS A 283 -16.47 -4.49 17.81
CA CYS A 283 -16.42 -5.06 19.16
C CYS A 283 -16.80 -4.06 20.26
N ASN A 284 -17.75 -3.13 19.98
CA ASN A 284 -18.43 -2.37 21.01
C ASN A 284 -19.95 -2.55 20.86
N SER A 285 -20.46 -3.59 21.47
CA SER A 285 -21.84 -3.73 21.96
C SER A 285 -21.83 -4.73 23.09
#